data_c5e58c17c764c037b0a44d292f319324
#
_entry.id   c5e58c17c764c037b0a44d292f319324
#
_cell.length_a   1.000
_cell.length_b   1.000
_cell.length_c   1.000
_cell.angle_alpha   90.00
_cell.angle_beta   90.00
_cell.angle_gamma   90.00
#
_symmetry.space_group_name_H-M   'P 1'
#
loop_
_entity.id
_entity.type
_entity.pdbx_description
1 polymer ?
#
loop_
_entity_poly.entity_id
_entity_poly.type
_entity_poly.pdbx_seq_one_letter_code
_entity_poly.pdbx_strand_id
1 'polypeptide(L)'
;DGTLRWDMVDVTMTHFRPIEIGMSIAAAHKLGYTQDVFGEPLTDENQTCELRVQDVVLPRNCADNLVKATKFLDDLLIRQYGEKAYYNVEEPKDLIGHLGMGIAPHTSGAIVCRIIGFADIKGHYGHPFFHAAKRRNCDGDIDAFLLLLDGILNFSRAFLAGHRGGKMDAPLILTMRINPSEIDKEALNVDTSMT
;
A
#
# COMPACT_ATOMS: atom_id res chain seq x y z
N ASP A 1 11.90 18.25 6.26
CA ASP A 1 10.54 18.02 5.88
C ASP A 1 10.44 17.11 4.67
N GLY A 2 10.30 15.84 4.87
CA GLY A 2 10.14 14.83 3.86
C GLY A 2 9.31 13.67 4.39
N THR A 3 8.64 12.96 3.49
CA THR A 3 7.91 11.75 3.83
C THR A 3 8.88 10.60 4.08
N LEU A 4 8.53 9.72 5.02
CA LEU A 4 9.26 8.49 5.28
C LEU A 4 8.82 7.43 4.28
N ARG A 5 9.64 7.18 3.26
CA ARG A 5 9.35 6.27 2.16
C ARG A 5 10.09 4.95 2.30
N TRP A 6 9.49 3.91 1.76
CA TRP A 6 10.12 2.63 1.54
C TRP A 6 9.98 2.23 0.08
N ASP A 7 11.10 2.13 -0.62
CA ASP A 7 11.10 1.82 -2.05
C ASP A 7 11.13 0.31 -2.28
N MET A 8 10.27 -0.18 -3.18
CA MET A 8 10.10 -1.60 -3.47
C MET A 8 9.78 -1.82 -4.94
N VAL A 9 10.16 -2.99 -5.45
CA VAL A 9 9.72 -3.43 -6.77
C VAL A 9 8.24 -3.78 -6.74
N ASP A 10 7.50 -3.33 -7.74
CA ASP A 10 6.08 -3.68 -7.89
C ASP A 10 5.90 -5.08 -8.46
N VAL A 11 5.03 -5.85 -7.81
CA VAL A 11 4.68 -7.22 -8.23
C VAL A 11 3.16 -7.38 -8.21
N THR A 12 2.61 -7.94 -9.27
CA THR A 12 1.17 -8.20 -9.38
C THR A 12 0.77 -9.43 -8.59
N MET A 13 -0.36 -9.33 -7.88
CA MET A 13 -1.00 -10.44 -7.17
C MET A 13 -2.52 -10.27 -7.23
N THR A 14 -3.23 -11.34 -7.58
CA THR A 14 -4.70 -11.33 -7.64
C THR A 14 -5.36 -12.18 -6.54
N HIS A 15 -4.61 -13.14 -6.00
CA HIS A 15 -5.10 -14.08 -4.99
C HIS A 15 -4.03 -14.32 -3.94
N PHE A 16 -4.43 -14.70 -2.75
CA PHE A 16 -3.53 -15.07 -1.65
C PHE A 16 -4.23 -16.08 -0.72
N ARG A 17 -3.43 -16.80 0.06
CA ARG A 17 -3.92 -17.57 1.19
C ARG A 17 -3.53 -16.85 2.49
N PRO A 18 -4.43 -16.70 3.47
CA PRO A 18 -4.14 -16.03 4.74
C PRO A 18 -2.84 -16.51 5.40
N ILE A 19 -2.56 -17.81 5.36
CA ILE A 19 -1.33 -18.40 5.93
C ILE A 19 -0.04 -17.84 5.31
N GLU A 20 -0.05 -17.48 4.03
CA GLU A 20 1.14 -17.00 3.31
C GLU A 20 1.59 -15.60 3.79
N ILE A 21 0.66 -14.83 4.29
CA ILE A 21 0.89 -13.46 4.77
C ILE A 21 0.78 -13.35 6.29
N GLY A 22 0.72 -14.48 6.99
CA GLY A 22 0.63 -14.53 8.45
C GLY A 22 -0.68 -13.95 9.01
N MET A 23 -1.78 -14.03 8.23
CA MET A 23 -3.08 -13.49 8.60
C MET A 23 -3.95 -14.60 9.21
N SER A 24 -4.42 -14.39 10.44
CA SER A 24 -5.42 -15.27 11.04
C SER A 24 -6.81 -15.07 10.43
N ILE A 25 -7.68 -16.08 10.52
CA ILE A 25 -9.08 -15.98 10.04
C ILE A 25 -9.83 -14.82 10.71
N ALA A 26 -9.61 -14.58 12.00
CA ALA A 26 -10.22 -13.46 12.71
C ALA A 26 -9.76 -12.10 12.13
N ALA A 27 -8.48 -11.96 11.78
CA ALA A 27 -7.95 -10.77 11.12
C ALA A 27 -8.52 -10.62 9.69
N ALA A 28 -8.61 -11.71 8.94
CA ALA A 28 -9.20 -11.72 7.61
C ALA A 28 -10.66 -11.23 7.65
N HIS A 29 -11.48 -11.76 8.56
CA HIS A 29 -12.86 -11.33 8.73
C HIS A 29 -12.96 -9.84 9.11
N LYS A 30 -12.08 -9.36 10.00
CA LYS A 30 -12.04 -7.93 10.39
C LYS A 30 -11.71 -7.04 9.19
N LEU A 31 -10.86 -7.50 8.28
CA LEU A 31 -10.54 -6.80 7.03
C LEU A 31 -11.63 -6.95 5.96
N GLY A 32 -12.62 -7.83 6.20
CA GLY A 32 -13.76 -8.05 5.34
C GLY A 32 -13.60 -9.22 4.36
N TYR A 33 -12.56 -10.05 4.51
CA TYR A 33 -12.43 -11.31 3.78
C TYR A 33 -13.24 -12.37 4.49
N THR A 34 -14.45 -12.65 4.01
CA THR A 34 -15.42 -13.56 4.65
C THR A 34 -15.67 -14.83 3.86
N GLN A 35 -15.23 -14.85 2.61
CA GLN A 35 -15.41 -15.95 1.67
C GLN A 35 -14.12 -16.20 0.88
N ASP A 36 -13.96 -17.43 0.43
CA ASP A 36 -12.91 -17.80 -0.51
C ASP A 36 -13.33 -17.53 -1.97
N VAL A 37 -12.46 -17.89 -2.93
CA VAL A 37 -12.68 -17.71 -4.38
C VAL A 37 -13.86 -18.51 -4.92
N PHE A 38 -14.34 -19.54 -4.19
CA PHE A 38 -15.50 -20.34 -4.56
C PHE A 38 -16.79 -19.85 -3.93
N GLY A 39 -16.74 -18.81 -3.09
CA GLY A 39 -17.88 -18.26 -2.35
C GLY A 39 -18.16 -19.01 -1.05
N GLU A 40 -17.32 -19.97 -0.67
CA GLU A 40 -17.46 -20.71 0.59
C GLU A 40 -17.01 -19.83 1.77
N PRO A 41 -17.60 -19.99 2.96
CA PRO A 41 -17.16 -19.25 4.14
C PRO A 41 -15.67 -19.46 4.44
N LEU A 42 -14.95 -18.38 4.70
CA LEU A 42 -13.54 -18.43 5.04
C LEU A 42 -13.37 -18.91 6.49
N THR A 43 -12.93 -20.15 6.64
CA THR A 43 -12.76 -20.84 7.94
C THR A 43 -11.39 -21.44 8.15
N ASP A 44 -10.61 -21.59 7.07
CA ASP A 44 -9.26 -22.16 7.07
C ASP A 44 -8.29 -21.18 6.41
N GLU A 45 -7.13 -20.97 7.03
CA GLU A 45 -6.06 -20.09 6.54
C GLU A 45 -5.45 -20.55 5.21
N ASN A 46 -5.71 -21.80 4.79
CA ASN A 46 -5.27 -22.35 3.50
C ASN A 46 -6.26 -22.09 2.35
N GLN A 47 -7.48 -21.58 2.64
CA GLN A 47 -8.39 -21.20 1.58
C GLN A 47 -7.87 -20.00 0.80
N THR A 48 -8.07 -20.02 -0.52
CA THR A 48 -7.64 -18.94 -1.40
C THR A 48 -8.66 -17.81 -1.40
N CYS A 49 -8.19 -16.60 -1.17
CA CYS A 49 -8.98 -15.37 -1.22
C CYS A 49 -8.60 -14.53 -2.44
N GLU A 50 -9.57 -13.86 -3.03
CA GLU A 50 -9.33 -12.86 -4.06
C GLU A 50 -8.84 -11.57 -3.39
N LEU A 51 -7.72 -11.02 -3.88
CA LEU A 51 -7.16 -9.78 -3.38
C LEU A 51 -8.02 -8.59 -3.83
N ARG A 52 -8.41 -7.76 -2.88
CA ARG A 52 -9.10 -6.50 -3.21
C ARG A 52 -8.15 -5.51 -3.86
N VAL A 53 -8.68 -4.70 -4.77
CA VAL A 53 -7.88 -3.82 -5.63
C VAL A 53 -6.92 -2.90 -4.87
N GLN A 54 -7.31 -2.38 -3.72
CA GLN A 54 -6.47 -1.46 -2.93
C GLN A 54 -5.82 -2.11 -1.69
N ASP A 55 -5.86 -3.43 -1.59
CA ASP A 55 -5.15 -4.16 -0.53
C ASP A 55 -3.77 -4.58 -1.01
N VAL A 56 -2.78 -4.46 -0.13
CA VAL A 56 -1.38 -4.73 -0.47
C VAL A 56 -0.70 -5.60 0.58
N VAL A 57 0.25 -6.41 0.12
CA VAL A 57 1.15 -7.19 0.96
C VAL A 57 2.55 -6.63 0.81
N LEU A 58 3.19 -6.32 1.91
CA LEU A 58 4.50 -5.68 1.96
C LEU A 58 5.58 -6.65 2.42
N PRO A 59 6.85 -6.38 2.09
CA PRO A 59 7.97 -7.17 2.59
C PRO A 59 8.09 -7.05 4.12
N ARG A 60 8.47 -8.13 4.76
CA ARG A 60 8.67 -8.17 6.22
C ARG A 60 9.71 -7.16 6.71
N ASN A 61 10.77 -6.92 5.95
CA ASN A 61 11.79 -5.92 6.27
C ASN A 61 11.28 -4.46 6.20
N CYS A 62 10.21 -4.21 5.45
CA CYS A 62 9.52 -2.92 5.44
C CYS A 62 8.78 -2.66 6.76
N ALA A 63 8.23 -3.71 7.39
CA ALA A 63 7.39 -3.58 8.57
C ALA A 63 8.09 -2.87 9.74
N ASP A 64 9.34 -3.24 10.04
CA ASP A 64 10.11 -2.63 11.13
C ASP A 64 10.35 -1.14 10.91
N ASN A 65 10.52 -0.73 9.66
CA ASN A 65 10.69 0.69 9.32
C ASN A 65 9.36 1.44 9.41
N LEU A 66 8.25 0.82 9.02
CA LEU A 66 6.92 1.40 9.19
C LEU A 66 6.55 1.56 10.67
N VAL A 67 6.90 0.61 11.54
CA VAL A 67 6.73 0.75 13.00
C VAL A 67 7.51 1.95 13.54
N LYS A 68 8.75 2.17 13.07
CA LYS A 68 9.53 3.35 13.45
C LYS A 68 8.90 4.64 12.91
N ALA A 69 8.39 4.59 11.67
CA ALA A 69 7.70 5.73 11.07
C ALA A 69 6.42 6.10 11.83
N THR A 70 5.61 5.12 12.26
CA THR A 70 4.41 5.40 13.07
C THR A 70 4.75 6.04 14.41
N LYS A 71 5.80 5.57 15.09
CA LYS A 71 6.25 6.18 16.35
C LYS A 71 6.71 7.62 16.16
N PHE A 72 7.44 7.88 15.08
CA PHE A 72 7.85 9.25 14.73
C PHE A 72 6.63 10.15 14.44
N LEU A 73 5.64 9.64 13.70
CA LEU A 73 4.43 10.40 13.38
C LEU A 73 3.57 10.67 14.62
N ASP A 74 3.46 9.72 15.53
CA ASP A 74 2.76 9.89 16.80
C ASP A 74 3.48 10.93 17.68
N ASP A 75 4.81 10.89 17.75
CA ASP A 75 5.61 11.92 18.43
C ASP A 75 5.43 13.31 17.79
N LEU A 76 5.36 13.36 16.45
CA LEU A 76 5.12 14.61 15.72
C LEU A 76 3.74 15.19 16.03
N LEU A 77 2.70 14.36 16.06
CA LEU A 77 1.35 14.76 16.43
C LEU A 77 1.32 15.33 17.83
N ILE A 78 1.93 14.66 18.80
CA ILE A 78 1.93 15.07 20.20
C ILE A 78 2.72 16.36 20.39
N ARG A 79 3.96 16.40 19.89
CA ARG A 79 4.91 17.48 20.22
C ARG A 79 4.74 18.71 19.36
N GLN A 80 4.40 18.56 18.09
CA GLN A 80 4.29 19.68 17.14
C GLN A 80 2.86 20.19 16.99
N TYR A 81 1.89 19.27 16.95
CA TYR A 81 0.49 19.62 16.70
C TYR A 81 -0.36 19.67 17.96
N GLY A 82 0.11 19.16 19.09
CA GLY A 82 -0.65 19.11 20.35
C GLY A 82 -1.83 18.13 20.31
N GLU A 83 -1.78 17.17 19.37
CA GLU A 83 -2.81 16.16 19.16
C GLU A 83 -2.47 14.87 19.90
N LYS A 84 -3.40 13.93 19.91
CA LYS A 84 -3.16 12.59 20.46
C LYS A 84 -2.44 11.72 19.44
N ALA A 85 -1.67 10.73 19.93
CA ALA A 85 -1.13 9.67 19.09
C ALA A 85 -2.25 9.01 18.28
N TYR A 86 -1.99 8.77 17.00
CA TYR A 86 -2.96 8.17 16.09
C TYR A 86 -2.72 6.67 15.89
N TYR A 87 -1.48 6.28 15.64
CA TYR A 87 -1.15 4.90 15.28
C TYR A 87 -1.12 3.97 16.50
N ASN A 88 -0.40 4.36 17.55
CA ASN A 88 -0.17 3.55 18.75
C ASN A 88 0.35 2.14 18.40
N VAL A 89 1.23 2.02 17.40
CA VAL A 89 1.77 0.78 16.87
C VAL A 89 3.04 0.41 17.65
N GLU A 90 3.09 -0.82 18.15
CA GLU A 90 4.26 -1.36 18.83
C GLU A 90 4.99 -2.41 18.00
N GLU A 91 4.26 -3.22 17.26
CA GLU A 91 4.78 -4.33 16.48
C GLU A 91 4.15 -4.39 15.07
N PRO A 92 4.80 -5.09 14.11
CA PRO A 92 4.34 -5.14 12.72
C PRO A 92 2.88 -5.54 12.50
N LYS A 93 2.36 -6.45 13.35
CA LYS A 93 0.95 -6.88 13.21
C LYS A 93 -0.06 -5.77 13.47
N ASP A 94 0.32 -4.77 14.26
CA ASP A 94 -0.56 -3.63 14.57
C ASP A 94 -0.74 -2.71 13.34
N LEU A 95 0.16 -2.83 12.35
CA LEU A 95 0.05 -2.11 11.08
C LEU A 95 -1.04 -2.67 10.14
N ILE A 96 -1.51 -3.89 10.41
CA ILE A 96 -2.52 -4.52 9.55
C ILE A 96 -3.84 -3.76 9.65
N GLY A 97 -4.37 -3.33 8.50
CA GLY A 97 -5.57 -2.51 8.39
C GLY A 97 -5.30 -1.01 8.27
N HIS A 98 -4.08 -0.54 8.56
CA HIS A 98 -3.72 0.86 8.35
C HIS A 98 -3.59 1.20 6.87
N LEU A 99 -3.88 2.47 6.56
CA LEU A 99 -3.79 2.98 5.21
C LEU A 99 -2.40 3.51 4.90
N GLY A 100 -1.96 3.21 3.70
CA GLY A 100 -0.76 3.77 3.11
C GLY A 100 -1.03 4.31 1.71
N MET A 101 0.02 4.68 1.05
CA MET A 101 -0.01 5.15 -0.33
C MET A 101 1.16 4.56 -1.10
N GLY A 102 0.87 4.08 -2.32
CA GLY A 102 1.89 3.80 -3.32
C GLY A 102 2.04 4.99 -4.27
N ILE A 103 3.26 5.41 -4.52
CA ILE A 103 3.58 6.49 -5.43
C ILE A 103 4.71 6.10 -6.37
N ALA A 104 4.47 6.25 -7.67
CA ALA A 104 5.52 6.06 -8.67
C ALA A 104 6.47 7.26 -8.67
N PRO A 105 7.80 7.05 -8.87
CA PRO A 105 8.77 8.13 -9.00
C PRO A 105 8.35 9.13 -10.09
N HIS A 106 8.66 10.40 -9.86
CA HIS A 106 8.39 11.50 -10.79
C HIS A 106 6.91 11.65 -11.19
N THR A 107 6.00 11.13 -10.39
CA THR A 107 4.56 11.35 -10.53
C THR A 107 4.03 12.13 -9.34
N SER A 108 2.95 12.88 -9.54
CA SER A 108 2.26 13.59 -8.46
C SER A 108 1.05 12.82 -7.94
N GLY A 109 0.81 11.62 -8.47
CA GLY A 109 -0.35 10.81 -8.09
C GLY A 109 0.03 9.67 -7.15
N ALA A 110 -0.37 9.75 -5.90
CA ALA A 110 -0.30 8.63 -4.97
C ALA A 110 -1.66 7.92 -4.91
N ILE A 111 -1.65 6.60 -4.88
CA ILE A 111 -2.87 5.79 -4.78
C ILE A 111 -2.95 5.20 -3.37
N VAL A 112 -4.08 5.44 -2.72
CA VAL A 112 -4.34 4.93 -1.37
C VAL A 112 -4.49 3.41 -1.42
N CYS A 113 -3.86 2.74 -0.45
CA CYS A 113 -3.97 1.31 -0.25
C CYS A 113 -4.04 0.97 1.24
N ARG A 114 -4.40 -0.28 1.52
CA ARG A 114 -4.51 -0.79 2.87
C ARG A 114 -3.53 -1.94 3.07
N ILE A 115 -2.77 -1.90 4.13
CA ILE A 115 -1.86 -2.99 4.50
C ILE A 115 -2.69 -4.16 5.02
N ILE A 116 -2.59 -5.33 4.38
CA ILE A 116 -3.28 -6.53 4.85
C ILE A 116 -2.35 -7.59 5.43
N GLY A 117 -1.05 -7.49 5.17
CA GLY A 117 -0.10 -8.45 5.71
C GLY A 117 1.34 -8.16 5.32
N PHE A 118 2.23 -8.95 5.90
CA PHE A 118 3.65 -8.92 5.62
C PHE A 118 4.13 -10.34 5.32
N ALA A 119 4.92 -10.48 4.25
CA ALA A 119 5.46 -11.75 3.83
C ALA A 119 6.98 -11.67 3.63
N ASP A 120 7.63 -12.82 3.54
CA ASP A 120 9.06 -12.90 3.22
C ASP A 120 9.27 -12.80 1.72
N ILE A 121 9.01 -11.62 1.20
CA ILE A 121 9.06 -11.22 -0.21
C ILE A 121 9.97 -10.01 -0.37
N LYS A 122 10.33 -9.69 -1.60
CA LYS A 122 11.20 -8.55 -1.92
C LYS A 122 10.49 -7.43 -2.69
N GLY A 123 9.17 -7.48 -2.78
CA GLY A 123 8.39 -6.55 -3.59
C GLY A 123 7.12 -6.06 -2.90
N HIS A 124 6.51 -5.10 -3.53
CA HIS A 124 5.20 -4.54 -3.18
C HIS A 124 4.14 -5.32 -3.95
N TYR A 125 3.50 -6.26 -3.29
CA TYR A 125 2.49 -7.11 -3.90
C TYR A 125 1.12 -6.45 -3.82
N GLY A 126 0.52 -6.25 -4.97
CA GLY A 126 -0.80 -5.62 -5.08
C GLY A 126 -1.55 -6.07 -6.34
N HIS A 127 -2.84 -5.76 -6.37
CA HIS A 127 -3.68 -6.09 -7.51
C HIS A 127 -3.18 -5.35 -8.78
N PRO A 128 -3.25 -5.98 -9.99
CA PRO A 128 -2.87 -5.33 -11.24
C PRO A 128 -3.50 -3.94 -11.44
N PHE A 129 -4.76 -3.77 -11.06
CA PHE A 129 -5.44 -2.47 -11.16
C PHE A 129 -4.87 -1.41 -10.22
N PHE A 130 -4.34 -1.80 -9.06
CA PHE A 130 -3.65 -0.87 -8.17
C PHE A 130 -2.36 -0.37 -8.81
N HIS A 131 -1.55 -1.27 -9.38
CA HIS A 131 -0.33 -0.89 -10.08
C HIS A 131 -0.61 -0.07 -11.35
N ALA A 132 -1.62 -0.46 -12.11
CA ALA A 132 -2.07 0.31 -13.29
C ALA A 132 -2.51 1.74 -12.90
N ALA A 133 -3.19 1.90 -11.75
CA ALA A 133 -3.57 3.21 -11.24
C ALA A 133 -2.36 4.11 -10.93
N LYS A 134 -1.25 3.52 -10.52
CA LYS A 134 0.04 4.18 -10.33
C LYS A 134 0.80 4.41 -11.64
N ARG A 135 0.30 3.91 -12.77
CA ARG A 135 0.96 3.92 -14.08
C ARG A 135 2.25 3.11 -14.10
N ARG A 136 2.18 1.89 -13.53
CA ARG A 136 3.31 0.96 -13.44
C ARG A 136 3.03 -0.32 -14.21
N ASN A 137 4.06 -0.86 -14.84
CA ASN A 137 3.98 -2.10 -15.67
C ASN A 137 4.37 -3.33 -14.87
N CYS A 138 5.06 -3.20 -13.74
CA CYS A 138 5.53 -4.32 -12.93
C CYS A 138 6.58 -5.22 -13.62
N ASP A 139 7.38 -4.64 -14.50
CA ASP A 139 8.48 -5.30 -15.20
C ASP A 139 9.87 -5.04 -14.57
N GLY A 140 9.88 -4.64 -13.31
CA GLY A 140 11.06 -4.25 -12.55
C GLY A 140 10.99 -2.82 -12.02
N ASP A 141 9.89 -2.15 -12.23
CA ASP A 141 9.62 -0.81 -11.73
C ASP A 141 9.66 -0.77 -10.21
N ILE A 142 10.22 0.31 -9.68
CA ILE A 142 10.32 0.58 -8.25
C ILE A 142 9.37 1.71 -7.89
N ASP A 143 8.55 1.47 -6.87
CA ASP A 143 7.66 2.47 -6.28
C ASP A 143 7.99 2.71 -4.82
N ALA A 144 7.61 3.89 -4.35
CA ALA A 144 7.66 4.23 -2.95
C ALA A 144 6.33 3.90 -2.26
N PHE A 145 6.43 3.31 -1.07
CA PHE A 145 5.32 3.17 -0.13
C PHE A 145 5.52 4.12 1.05
N LEU A 146 4.45 4.76 1.50
CA LEU A 146 4.45 5.61 2.69
C LEU A 146 3.11 5.51 3.42
N LEU A 147 3.11 5.83 4.71
CA LEU A 147 1.88 5.87 5.49
C LEU A 147 1.02 7.06 5.06
N LEU A 148 -0.30 6.87 5.00
CA LEU A 148 -1.23 7.91 4.53
C LEU A 148 -1.12 9.19 5.37
N LEU A 149 -1.03 9.07 6.69
CA LEU A 149 -0.94 10.24 7.58
C LEU A 149 0.37 11.01 7.37
N ASP A 150 1.48 10.31 7.10
CA ASP A 150 2.75 10.96 6.79
C ASP A 150 2.62 11.86 5.55
N GLY A 151 2.02 11.33 4.51
CA GLY A 151 1.74 12.10 3.33
C GLY A 151 0.83 13.31 3.59
N ILE A 152 -0.22 13.14 4.36
CA ILE A 152 -1.16 14.23 4.68
C ILE A 152 -0.49 15.33 5.51
N LEU A 153 0.30 14.98 6.51
CA LEU A 153 1.00 15.93 7.39
C LEU A 153 2.08 16.73 6.64
N ASN A 154 2.74 16.12 5.66
CA ASN A 154 3.79 16.76 4.87
C ASN A 154 3.25 17.50 3.65
N PHE A 155 1.96 17.41 3.34
CA PHE A 155 1.37 18.16 2.25
C PHE A 155 1.27 19.65 2.59
N SER A 156 1.79 20.49 1.69
CA SER A 156 1.58 21.93 1.80
C SER A 156 1.37 22.54 0.41
N ARG A 157 0.19 23.12 0.21
CA ARG A 157 -0.11 23.86 -1.03
C ARG A 157 0.82 25.05 -1.24
N ALA A 158 1.33 25.64 -0.17
CA ALA A 158 2.22 26.81 -0.24
C ALA A 158 3.59 26.46 -0.84
N PHE A 159 4.01 25.21 -0.77
CA PHE A 159 5.28 24.73 -1.30
C PHE A 159 5.17 24.00 -2.63
N LEU A 160 3.98 23.92 -3.22
CA LEU A 160 3.81 23.33 -4.55
C LEU A 160 4.40 24.27 -5.61
N ALA A 161 5.30 23.73 -6.43
CA ALA A 161 5.85 24.46 -7.56
C ALA A 161 4.77 24.88 -8.55
N GLY A 162 4.90 26.07 -9.11
CA GLY A 162 3.96 26.59 -10.10
C GLY A 162 3.99 25.86 -11.46
N HIS A 163 5.12 25.23 -11.79
CA HIS A 163 5.36 24.55 -13.06
C HIS A 163 5.16 23.03 -12.95
N ARG A 164 4.85 22.39 -14.07
CA ARG A 164 4.48 20.96 -14.12
C ARG A 164 5.59 20.05 -13.60
N GLY A 165 6.84 20.24 -14.03
CA GLY A 165 7.97 19.42 -13.64
C GLY A 165 8.23 19.43 -12.13
N GLY A 166 8.13 20.60 -11.49
CA GLY A 166 8.28 20.70 -10.04
C GLY A 166 7.14 20.04 -9.24
N LYS A 167 5.98 19.85 -9.84
CA LYS A 167 4.87 19.14 -9.21
C LYS A 167 5.00 17.63 -9.28
N MET A 168 5.81 17.11 -10.19
CA MET A 168 5.96 15.66 -10.39
C MET A 168 6.60 14.95 -9.20
N ASP A 169 7.40 15.66 -8.41
CA ASP A 169 8.01 15.12 -7.19
C ASP A 169 7.29 15.59 -5.91
N ALA A 170 6.21 16.36 -6.04
CA ALA A 170 5.40 16.77 -4.91
C ALA A 170 4.60 15.55 -4.39
N PRO A 171 4.70 15.20 -3.10
CA PRO A 171 4.29 13.89 -2.61
C PRO A 171 2.78 13.64 -2.57
N LEU A 172 1.92 14.57 -3.00
CA LEU A 172 0.50 14.40 -2.78
C LEU A 172 -0.40 15.11 -3.80
N ILE A 173 -0.70 14.39 -4.84
CA ILE A 173 -2.03 14.51 -5.44
C ILE A 173 -2.65 13.11 -5.37
N LEU A 174 -3.58 12.93 -4.44
CA LEU A 174 -4.43 11.76 -4.42
C LEU A 174 -5.34 11.82 -5.65
N THR A 175 -5.11 10.97 -6.63
CA THR A 175 -6.02 10.84 -7.76
C THR A 175 -6.87 9.59 -7.58
N MET A 176 -8.17 9.77 -7.63
CA MET A 176 -9.15 8.67 -7.63
C MET A 176 -9.62 8.32 -9.05
N ARG A 177 -9.06 8.96 -10.07
CA ARG A 177 -9.43 8.76 -11.48
C ARG A 177 -8.29 8.19 -12.27
N ILE A 178 -8.53 7.03 -12.86
CA ILE A 178 -7.65 6.40 -13.85
C ILE A 178 -8.17 6.78 -15.23
N ASN A 179 -7.28 7.26 -16.11
CA ASN A 179 -7.58 7.32 -17.52
C ASN A 179 -7.22 5.95 -18.15
N PRO A 180 -8.20 5.19 -18.65
CA PRO A 180 -7.92 3.85 -19.18
C PRO A 180 -6.91 3.83 -20.33
N SER A 181 -6.80 4.92 -21.09
CA SER A 181 -5.85 5.04 -22.20
C SER A 181 -4.39 5.20 -21.76
N GLU A 182 -4.16 5.50 -20.50
CA GLU A 182 -2.83 5.67 -19.90
C GLU A 182 -2.35 4.42 -19.14
N ILE A 183 -3.17 3.37 -19.09
CA ILE A 183 -2.81 2.10 -18.43
C ILE A 183 -1.92 1.31 -19.37
N ASP A 184 -0.74 0.96 -18.89
CA ASP A 184 0.18 0.09 -19.60
C ASP A 184 -0.34 -1.36 -19.61
N LYS A 185 -0.20 -2.03 -20.75
CA LYS A 185 -0.70 -3.41 -20.95
C LYS A 185 0.00 -4.40 -20.01
N GLU A 186 1.27 -4.18 -19.75
CA GLU A 186 2.12 -5.05 -18.96
C GLU A 186 1.63 -5.17 -17.51
N ALA A 187 0.99 -4.12 -16.96
CA ALA A 187 0.38 -4.17 -15.63
C ALA A 187 -0.75 -5.21 -15.51
N LEU A 188 -1.33 -5.62 -16.64
CA LEU A 188 -2.40 -6.62 -16.71
C LEU A 188 -1.89 -8.03 -17.09
N ASN A 189 -0.60 -8.20 -17.32
CA ASN A 189 0.01 -9.49 -17.60
C ASN A 189 0.12 -10.30 -16.29
N VAL A 190 -0.98 -10.91 -15.91
CA VAL A 190 -1.04 -11.82 -14.76
C VAL A 190 -1.14 -13.24 -15.25
N ASP A 191 -0.37 -14.14 -14.65
CA ASP A 191 -0.52 -15.57 -14.92
C ASP A 191 -1.91 -16.01 -14.46
N THR A 192 -2.66 -16.57 -15.39
CA THR A 192 -4.01 -17.07 -15.15
C THR A 192 -4.07 -18.59 -15.10
N SER A 193 -2.94 -19.27 -15.25
CA SER A 193 -2.89 -20.71 -15.13
C SER A 193 -2.98 -21.14 -13.67
N MET A 194 -4.01 -21.88 -13.34
CA MET A 194 -4.06 -22.64 -12.09
C MET A 194 -3.27 -23.95 -12.31
N THR A 195 -2.01 -23.93 -11.95
CA THR A 195 -1.17 -25.14 -11.91
C THR A 195 -1.12 -25.70 -10.51
#